data_77eed08912eb10a511b488bbadb394b0
#
_entry.id   77eed08912eb10a511b488bbadb394b0
#
_cell.length_a   1.000
_cell.length_b   1.000
_cell.length_c   1.000
_cell.angle_alpha   90.00
_cell.angle_beta   90.00
_cell.angle_gamma   90.00
#
_symmetry.space_group_name_H-M   'P 1'
#
loop_
_entity.id
_entity.type
_entity.pdbx_description
1 polymer ?
#
loop_
_entity_poly.entity_id
_entity_poly.type
_entity_poly.pdbx_seq_one_letter_code
_entity_poly.pdbx_strand_id
1 'polypeptide(L)'
;MPPQNVTPKKMPFEKYAPYVPIVLTDRTWPNNTISKAPLWCSVDLRDGNQALIDPMDPERKLRMFNTLVKMGFKEIEVGFPSASQPDYDFVRLLIEKDLIPNDVTIQVLVQCRPDLINRTYECLQGVPRAIVHFYNSTSVLQRKVVFNQDKDGIKKIALDAAKKCKSLEHMLP
;
A
#
# COMPACT_ATOMS: atom_id res chain seq x y z
N MET A 1 -33.69 19.78 -5.20
CA MET A 1 -32.75 20.90 -5.28
C MET A 1 -31.61 20.48 -6.18
N PRO A 2 -31.22 21.25 -7.21
CA PRO A 2 -30.04 20.93 -8.01
C PRO A 2 -28.80 20.95 -7.12
N PRO A 3 -27.79 20.09 -7.38
CA PRO A 3 -26.56 20.11 -6.58
C PRO A 3 -25.88 21.47 -6.77
N GLN A 4 -25.66 22.15 -5.65
CA GLN A 4 -24.84 23.37 -5.65
C GLN A 4 -23.45 22.99 -6.16
N ASN A 5 -23.00 23.67 -7.21
CA ASN A 5 -21.61 23.61 -7.68
C ASN A 5 -20.71 24.18 -6.58
N VAL A 6 -20.32 23.33 -5.65
CA VAL A 6 -19.31 23.68 -4.66
C VAL A 6 -17.97 23.60 -5.37
N THR A 7 -17.47 24.72 -5.83
CA THR A 7 -16.09 24.84 -6.30
C THR A 7 -15.18 24.35 -5.16
N PRO A 8 -14.33 23.34 -5.37
CA PRO A 8 -13.44 22.84 -4.34
C PRO A 8 -12.60 24.01 -3.81
N LYS A 9 -12.74 24.36 -2.54
CA LYS A 9 -11.89 25.39 -1.93
C LYS A 9 -10.46 24.87 -1.99
N LYS A 10 -9.59 25.59 -2.68
CA LYS A 10 -8.17 25.31 -2.72
C LYS A 10 -7.62 25.28 -1.28
N MET A 11 -6.82 24.26 -0.96
CA MET A 11 -6.18 24.16 0.35
C MET A 11 -5.39 25.45 0.64
N PRO A 12 -5.54 26.07 1.82
CA PRO A 12 -4.88 27.33 2.15
C PRO A 12 -3.40 27.12 2.51
N PHE A 13 -2.61 26.58 1.57
CA PHE A 13 -1.20 26.27 1.79
C PHE A 13 -0.35 27.52 2.07
N GLU A 14 -0.82 28.69 1.64
CA GLU A 14 -0.16 29.99 1.86
C GLU A 14 -0.08 30.39 3.35
N LYS A 15 -0.88 29.72 4.22
CA LYS A 15 -0.81 29.90 5.68
C LYS A 15 0.43 29.25 6.30
N TYR A 16 1.11 28.38 5.60
CA TYR A 16 2.23 27.60 6.10
C TYR A 16 3.53 28.15 5.53
N ALA A 17 4.41 28.62 6.39
CA ALA A 17 5.77 28.97 6.00
C ALA A 17 6.67 27.71 6.02
N PRO A 18 7.63 27.60 5.09
CA PRO A 18 8.65 26.56 5.18
C PRO A 18 9.42 26.64 6.50
N TYR A 19 9.75 25.49 7.09
CA TYR A 19 10.61 25.44 8.26
C TYR A 19 11.98 26.04 7.93
N VAL A 20 12.49 26.92 8.81
CA VAL A 20 13.83 27.49 8.65
C VAL A 20 14.85 26.39 8.99
N PRO A 21 15.66 25.93 8.02
CA PRO A 21 16.59 24.83 8.26
C PRO A 21 17.72 25.25 9.21
N ILE A 22 18.13 24.29 10.06
CA ILE A 22 19.34 24.46 10.88
C ILE A 22 20.55 24.38 9.95
N VAL A 23 21.38 25.41 9.94
CA VAL A 23 22.57 25.46 9.10
C VAL A 23 23.72 24.68 9.77
N LEU A 24 24.05 23.52 9.20
CA LEU A 24 25.23 22.73 9.53
C LEU A 24 26.06 22.59 8.26
N THR A 25 27.29 23.06 8.28
CA THR A 25 28.14 23.19 7.07
C THR A 25 28.64 21.87 6.50
N ASP A 26 28.66 20.83 7.32
CA ASP A 26 29.08 19.47 6.97
C ASP A 26 27.93 18.54 6.51
N ARG A 27 26.69 19.05 6.46
CA ARG A 27 25.54 18.29 5.99
C ARG A 27 25.47 18.24 4.46
N THR A 28 25.01 17.11 3.92
CA THR A 28 24.84 16.89 2.49
C THR A 28 23.37 16.81 2.08
N TRP A 29 22.73 15.66 2.25
CA TRP A 29 21.34 15.43 1.83
C TRP A 29 20.26 16.15 2.68
N PRO A 30 20.43 16.43 4.01
CA PRO A 30 19.37 17.08 4.79
C PRO A 30 19.08 18.53 4.37
N ASN A 31 19.92 19.14 3.54
CA ASN A 31 19.68 20.47 2.98
C ASN A 31 18.77 20.46 1.75
N ASN A 32 18.45 19.26 1.24
CA ASN A 32 17.55 19.12 0.11
C ASN A 32 16.11 19.54 0.53
N THR A 33 15.48 20.35 -0.31
CA THR A 33 14.10 20.81 -0.10
C THR A 33 13.15 20.00 -0.97
N ILE A 34 12.07 19.53 -0.36
CA ILE A 34 10.98 18.88 -1.10
C ILE A 34 10.18 19.95 -1.82
N SER A 35 10.26 19.96 -3.15
CA SER A 35 9.58 20.95 -4.02
C SER A 35 8.37 20.38 -4.77
N LYS A 36 8.15 19.07 -4.71
CA LYS A 36 7.01 18.37 -5.32
C LYS A 36 6.25 17.59 -4.27
N ALA A 37 4.91 17.58 -4.38
CA ALA A 37 4.09 16.76 -3.52
C ALA A 37 4.45 15.27 -3.67
N PRO A 38 4.51 14.50 -2.56
CA PRO A 38 4.70 13.05 -2.64
C PRO A 38 3.48 12.39 -3.27
N LEU A 39 3.68 11.24 -3.87
CA LEU A 39 2.59 10.37 -4.27
C LEU A 39 2.00 9.72 -3.01
N TRP A 40 0.70 9.93 -2.78
CA TRP A 40 0.01 9.37 -1.64
C TRP A 40 -0.57 8.00 -1.95
N CYS A 41 -0.29 7.02 -1.10
CA CYS A 41 -0.97 5.73 -1.10
C CYS A 41 -2.03 5.70 0.00
N SER A 42 -3.30 5.47 -0.36
CA SER A 42 -4.36 5.25 0.63
C SER A 42 -4.24 3.85 1.21
N VAL A 43 -4.32 3.74 2.53
CA VAL A 43 -4.34 2.45 3.26
C VAL A 43 -5.69 2.19 3.96
N ASP A 44 -6.71 2.95 3.62
CA ASP A 44 -8.03 2.89 4.25
C ASP A 44 -8.69 1.51 4.07
N LEU A 45 -8.55 0.90 2.89
CA LEU A 45 -9.14 -0.40 2.57
C LEU A 45 -8.39 -1.60 3.16
N ARG A 46 -7.14 -1.42 3.57
CA ARG A 46 -6.39 -2.49 4.25
C ARG A 46 -6.27 -2.20 5.75
N ASP A 47 -5.47 -1.23 6.16
CA ASP A 47 -5.18 -0.95 7.56
C ASP A 47 -6.38 -0.30 8.28
N GLY A 48 -7.03 0.64 7.62
CA GLY A 48 -8.26 1.26 8.12
C GLY A 48 -9.39 0.24 8.28
N ASN A 49 -9.62 -0.59 7.27
CA ASN A 49 -10.65 -1.65 7.33
C ASN A 49 -10.32 -2.71 8.39
N GLN A 50 -9.05 -3.07 8.56
CA GLN A 50 -8.59 -4.03 9.57
C GLN A 50 -8.84 -3.52 11.01
N ALA A 51 -8.85 -2.20 11.21
CA ALA A 51 -9.10 -1.59 12.52
C ALA A 51 -10.58 -1.51 12.90
N LEU A 52 -11.50 -1.78 11.98
CA LEU A 52 -12.94 -1.78 12.25
C LEU A 52 -13.33 -3.01 13.07
N ILE A 53 -14.25 -2.82 14.03
CA ILE A 53 -14.86 -3.92 14.79
C ILE A 53 -15.64 -4.85 13.85
N ASP A 54 -16.36 -4.26 12.88
CA ASP A 54 -17.07 -4.95 11.81
C ASP A 54 -16.46 -4.52 10.47
N PRO A 55 -15.55 -5.31 9.90
CA PRO A 55 -14.89 -4.98 8.62
C PRO A 55 -15.91 -4.83 7.48
N MET A 56 -15.59 -3.98 6.52
CA MET A 56 -16.43 -3.73 5.37
C MET A 56 -16.65 -5.00 4.53
N ASP A 57 -17.89 -5.23 4.15
CA ASP A 57 -18.25 -6.20 3.12
C ASP A 57 -17.75 -5.75 1.72
N PRO A 58 -17.80 -6.64 0.70
CA PRO A 58 -17.29 -6.32 -0.63
C PRO A 58 -17.99 -5.10 -1.28
N GLU A 59 -19.26 -4.86 -1.03
CA GLU A 59 -20.00 -3.73 -1.58
C GLU A 59 -19.52 -2.41 -0.96
N ARG A 60 -19.36 -2.36 0.35
CA ARG A 60 -18.82 -1.20 1.06
C ARG A 60 -17.36 -0.94 0.67
N LYS A 61 -16.54 -2.01 0.55
CA LYS A 61 -15.16 -1.89 0.04
C LYS A 61 -15.12 -1.28 -1.37
N LEU A 62 -15.98 -1.73 -2.27
CA LEU A 62 -16.05 -1.19 -3.63
C LEU A 62 -16.49 0.27 -3.63
N ARG A 63 -17.48 0.63 -2.81
CA ARG A 63 -17.91 2.02 -2.65
C ARG A 63 -16.77 2.90 -2.13
N MET A 64 -16.00 2.41 -1.15
CA MET A 64 -14.84 3.13 -0.62
C MET A 64 -13.73 3.25 -1.67
N PHE A 65 -13.40 2.19 -2.40
CA PHE A 65 -12.44 2.21 -3.51
C PHE A 65 -12.79 3.29 -4.54
N ASN A 66 -14.04 3.31 -5.01
CA ASN A 66 -14.52 4.32 -5.95
C ASN A 66 -14.46 5.75 -5.37
N THR A 67 -14.64 5.90 -4.06
CA THR A 67 -14.52 7.20 -3.39
C THR A 67 -13.06 7.67 -3.39
N LEU A 68 -12.11 6.79 -3.06
CA LEU A 68 -10.68 7.10 -3.08
C LEU A 68 -10.19 7.46 -4.48
N VAL A 69 -10.65 6.73 -5.50
CA VAL A 69 -10.38 7.07 -6.91
C VAL A 69 -10.91 8.46 -7.26
N LYS A 70 -12.14 8.80 -6.86
CA LYS A 70 -12.73 10.13 -7.06
C LYS A 70 -12.00 11.24 -6.31
N MET A 71 -11.42 10.93 -5.16
CA MET A 71 -10.57 11.86 -4.40
C MET A 71 -9.21 12.11 -5.07
N GLY A 72 -8.84 11.28 -6.05
CA GLY A 72 -7.63 11.46 -6.83
C GLY A 72 -6.43 10.61 -6.38
N PHE A 73 -6.62 9.65 -5.49
CA PHE A 73 -5.56 8.70 -5.13
C PHE A 73 -5.15 7.87 -6.35
N LYS A 74 -3.84 7.74 -6.56
CA LYS A 74 -3.24 6.97 -7.65
C LYS A 74 -2.60 5.66 -7.19
N GLU A 75 -2.39 5.53 -5.89
CA GLU A 75 -2.00 4.29 -5.24
C GLU A 75 -2.98 3.99 -4.10
N ILE A 76 -3.51 2.76 -4.05
CA ILE A 76 -4.51 2.35 -3.07
C ILE A 76 -4.18 0.94 -2.59
N GLU A 77 -3.88 0.78 -1.30
CA GLU A 77 -3.69 -0.53 -0.68
C GLU A 77 -5.05 -1.14 -0.37
N VAL A 78 -5.42 -2.17 -1.13
CA VAL A 78 -6.79 -2.69 -1.20
C VAL A 78 -7.06 -3.89 -0.29
N GLY A 79 -6.00 -4.52 0.24
CA GLY A 79 -6.17 -5.65 1.13
C GLY A 79 -4.92 -6.49 1.36
N PHE A 80 -5.12 -7.61 2.06
CA PHE A 80 -4.11 -8.62 2.36
C PHE A 80 -4.58 -10.00 1.85
N PRO A 81 -4.52 -10.25 0.53
CA PRO A 81 -5.18 -11.39 -0.11
C PRO A 81 -4.71 -12.76 0.38
N SER A 82 -3.46 -12.86 0.86
CA SER A 82 -2.96 -14.11 1.41
C SER A 82 -3.33 -14.35 2.88
N ALA A 83 -3.86 -13.34 3.59
CA ALA A 83 -4.27 -13.46 4.98
C ALA A 83 -5.75 -13.83 5.14
N SER A 84 -6.62 -13.42 4.23
CA SER A 84 -8.05 -13.68 4.32
C SER A 84 -8.70 -13.90 2.95
N GLN A 85 -9.71 -14.76 2.92
CA GLN A 85 -10.48 -15.02 1.70
C GLN A 85 -11.28 -13.78 1.25
N PRO A 86 -11.94 -13.01 2.13
CA PRO A 86 -12.63 -11.78 1.73
C PRO A 86 -11.72 -10.76 1.04
N ASP A 87 -10.47 -10.62 1.48
CA ASP A 87 -9.52 -9.72 0.82
C ASP A 87 -9.08 -10.28 -0.54
N TYR A 88 -8.87 -11.59 -0.62
CA TYR A 88 -8.57 -12.27 -1.89
C TYR A 88 -9.70 -12.03 -2.91
N ASP A 89 -10.93 -12.29 -2.52
CA ASP A 89 -12.11 -12.17 -3.37
C ASP A 89 -12.33 -10.70 -3.82
N PHE A 90 -12.07 -9.74 -2.93
CA PHE A 90 -12.18 -8.33 -3.28
C PHE A 90 -11.14 -7.89 -4.31
N VAL A 91 -9.89 -8.33 -4.17
CA VAL A 91 -8.85 -8.05 -5.18
C VAL A 91 -9.21 -8.69 -6.52
N ARG A 92 -9.68 -9.95 -6.50
CA ARG A 92 -10.16 -10.62 -7.72
C ARG A 92 -11.35 -9.88 -8.35
N LEU A 93 -12.30 -9.42 -7.54
CA LEU A 93 -13.43 -8.63 -8.02
C LEU A 93 -12.97 -7.38 -8.79
N LEU A 94 -12.00 -6.63 -8.24
CA LEU A 94 -11.47 -5.44 -8.90
C LEU A 94 -10.84 -5.75 -10.25
N ILE A 95 -10.10 -6.87 -10.34
CA ILE A 95 -9.41 -7.29 -11.57
C ILE A 95 -10.40 -7.86 -12.59
N GLU A 96 -11.22 -8.82 -12.21
CA GLU A 96 -12.11 -9.56 -13.11
C GLU A 96 -13.25 -8.70 -13.69
N LYS A 97 -13.63 -7.65 -12.97
CA LYS A 97 -14.65 -6.69 -13.43
C LYS A 97 -14.08 -5.42 -14.05
N ASP A 98 -12.75 -5.40 -14.26
CA ASP A 98 -12.05 -4.24 -14.87
C ASP A 98 -12.38 -2.91 -14.15
N LEU A 99 -12.35 -2.93 -12.80
CA LEU A 99 -12.74 -1.79 -11.97
C LEU A 99 -11.57 -0.88 -11.60
N ILE A 100 -10.34 -1.23 -11.98
CA ILE A 100 -9.13 -0.47 -11.68
C ILE A 100 -8.88 0.53 -12.82
N PRO A 101 -8.97 1.86 -12.56
CA PRO A 101 -8.70 2.84 -13.60
C PRO A 101 -7.25 2.73 -14.12
N ASN A 102 -7.05 3.07 -15.39
CA ASN A 102 -5.75 2.98 -16.06
C ASN A 102 -4.63 3.80 -15.41
N ASP A 103 -4.96 4.79 -14.61
CA ASP A 103 -4.03 5.67 -13.91
C ASP A 103 -3.93 5.36 -12.40
N VAL A 104 -4.55 4.27 -11.93
CA VAL A 104 -4.50 3.79 -10.55
C VAL A 104 -3.69 2.51 -10.45
N THR A 105 -2.82 2.43 -9.46
CA THR A 105 -2.07 1.22 -9.09
C THR A 105 -2.63 0.68 -7.78
N ILE A 106 -3.05 -0.57 -7.75
CA ILE A 106 -3.43 -1.20 -6.48
C ILE A 106 -2.20 -1.72 -5.75
N GLN A 107 -2.22 -1.65 -4.42
CA GLN A 107 -1.21 -2.24 -3.57
C GLN A 107 -1.84 -3.33 -2.71
N VAL A 108 -1.08 -4.40 -2.46
CA VAL A 108 -1.49 -5.48 -1.57
C VAL A 108 -0.38 -5.82 -0.59
N LEU A 109 -0.76 -6.17 0.65
CA LEU A 109 0.20 -6.53 1.69
C LEU A 109 0.48 -8.04 1.66
N VAL A 110 1.72 -8.42 1.99
CA VAL A 110 2.11 -9.82 2.20
C VAL A 110 3.25 -9.94 3.22
N GLN A 111 3.26 -11.00 4.01
CA GLN A 111 4.40 -11.34 4.87
C GLN A 111 5.53 -11.98 4.03
N CYS A 112 6.77 -11.88 4.53
CA CYS A 112 7.95 -12.52 3.93
C CYS A 112 7.93 -14.04 4.09
N ARG A 113 6.89 -14.70 3.55
CA ARG A 113 6.70 -16.15 3.53
C ARG A 113 6.43 -16.62 2.11
N PRO A 114 7.16 -17.63 1.59
CA PRO A 114 7.06 -18.06 0.21
C PRO A 114 5.65 -18.51 -0.22
N ASP A 115 4.93 -19.22 0.66
CA ASP A 115 3.57 -19.68 0.45
C ASP A 115 2.58 -18.51 0.29
N LEU A 116 2.68 -17.51 1.17
CA LEU A 116 1.83 -16.33 1.12
C LEU A 116 2.16 -15.44 -0.10
N ILE A 117 3.43 -15.32 -0.45
CA ILE A 117 3.86 -14.60 -1.65
C ILE A 117 3.28 -15.27 -2.90
N ASN A 118 3.38 -16.60 -3.03
CA ASN A 118 2.78 -17.31 -4.15
C ASN A 118 1.27 -17.02 -4.26
N ARG A 119 0.52 -17.18 -3.16
CA ARG A 119 -0.93 -16.89 -3.13
C ARG A 119 -1.26 -15.45 -3.51
N THR A 120 -0.40 -14.50 -3.12
CA THR A 120 -0.58 -13.09 -3.49
C THR A 120 -0.41 -12.89 -4.99
N TYR A 121 0.61 -13.49 -5.61
CA TYR A 121 0.83 -13.40 -7.06
C TYR A 121 -0.25 -14.14 -7.86
N GLU A 122 -0.77 -15.27 -7.36
CA GLU A 122 -1.95 -15.93 -7.94
C GLU A 122 -3.17 -14.99 -7.94
N CYS A 123 -3.39 -14.30 -6.80
CA CYS A 123 -4.48 -13.34 -6.67
C CYS A 123 -4.36 -12.15 -7.64
N LEU A 124 -3.14 -11.73 -7.96
CA LEU A 124 -2.88 -10.57 -8.81
C LEU A 124 -2.87 -10.88 -10.31
N GLN A 125 -3.06 -12.13 -10.73
CA GLN A 125 -3.06 -12.48 -12.15
C GLN A 125 -4.08 -11.65 -12.95
N GLY A 126 -3.61 -11.02 -14.04
CA GLY A 126 -4.42 -10.15 -14.89
C GLY A 126 -4.58 -8.70 -14.37
N VAL A 127 -3.91 -8.34 -13.27
CA VAL A 127 -3.92 -6.95 -12.81
C VAL A 127 -3.17 -6.04 -13.80
N PRO A 128 -3.69 -4.85 -14.14
CA PRO A 128 -2.97 -3.96 -15.05
C PRO A 128 -1.70 -3.36 -14.43
N ARG A 129 -1.73 -3.06 -13.14
CA ARG A 129 -0.58 -2.57 -12.36
C ARG A 129 -0.78 -2.86 -10.89
N ALA A 130 0.28 -3.37 -10.22
CA ALA A 130 0.23 -3.64 -8.79
C ALA A 130 1.55 -3.34 -8.09
N ILE A 131 1.46 -3.05 -6.80
CA ILE A 131 2.57 -3.00 -5.86
C ILE A 131 2.39 -4.17 -4.89
N VAL A 132 3.38 -5.03 -4.77
CA VAL A 132 3.44 -6.05 -3.72
C VAL A 132 4.26 -5.51 -2.56
N HIS A 133 3.56 -5.10 -1.50
CA HIS A 133 4.14 -4.57 -0.27
C HIS A 133 4.45 -5.73 0.68
N PHE A 134 5.69 -6.17 0.77
CA PHE A 134 6.08 -7.23 1.69
C PHE A 134 6.79 -6.70 2.93
N TYR A 135 6.64 -7.40 4.05
CA TYR A 135 7.24 -7.01 5.31
C TYR A 135 7.65 -8.21 6.16
N ASN A 136 8.59 -7.98 7.07
CA ASN A 136 8.82 -8.82 8.24
C ASN A 136 9.24 -7.97 9.43
N SER A 137 8.98 -8.49 10.64
CA SER A 137 9.24 -7.76 11.88
C SER A 137 10.72 -7.79 12.25
N THR A 138 11.21 -6.69 12.84
CA THR A 138 12.63 -6.49 13.15
C THR A 138 12.94 -6.28 14.65
N SER A 139 11.90 -6.16 15.50
CA SER A 139 12.10 -5.91 16.92
C SER A 139 12.85 -7.05 17.64
N VAL A 140 13.54 -6.74 18.72
CA VAL A 140 14.27 -7.74 19.51
C VAL A 140 13.35 -8.84 19.99
N LEU A 141 12.16 -8.48 20.48
CA LEU A 141 11.17 -9.43 20.98
C LEU A 141 10.73 -10.40 19.87
N GLN A 142 10.34 -9.86 18.72
CA GLN A 142 9.86 -10.67 17.60
C GLN A 142 10.96 -11.55 17.00
N ARG A 143 12.18 -11.04 16.88
CA ARG A 143 13.31 -11.87 16.45
C ARG A 143 13.51 -13.08 17.34
N LYS A 144 13.47 -12.88 18.67
CA LYS A 144 13.71 -13.95 19.65
C LYS A 144 12.54 -14.92 19.80
N VAL A 145 11.31 -14.40 19.87
CA VAL A 145 10.13 -15.19 20.26
C VAL A 145 9.40 -15.75 19.04
N VAL A 146 9.24 -14.95 17.97
CA VAL A 146 8.46 -15.37 16.79
C VAL A 146 9.34 -16.09 15.78
N PHE A 147 10.49 -15.51 15.44
CA PHE A 147 11.34 -16.03 14.36
C PHE A 147 12.46 -16.95 14.86
N ASN A 148 12.83 -16.86 16.16
CA ASN A 148 14.01 -17.52 16.73
C ASN A 148 15.27 -17.27 15.87
N GLN A 149 15.48 -16.00 15.50
CA GLN A 149 16.55 -15.55 14.60
C GLN A 149 17.30 -14.36 15.21
N ASP A 150 18.57 -14.24 14.82
CA ASP A 150 19.37 -13.05 15.04
C ASP A 150 19.10 -11.97 13.97
N LYS A 151 19.91 -10.92 13.96
CA LYS A 151 19.78 -9.84 12.98
C LYS A 151 20.02 -10.31 11.54
N ASP A 152 20.98 -11.21 11.35
CA ASP A 152 21.33 -11.68 10.00
C ASP A 152 20.30 -12.68 9.46
N GLY A 153 19.73 -13.51 10.33
CA GLY A 153 18.58 -14.36 9.98
C GLY A 153 17.37 -13.53 9.53
N ILE A 154 17.06 -12.43 10.22
CA ILE A 154 15.97 -11.52 9.81
C ILE A 154 16.25 -10.82 8.47
N LYS A 155 17.49 -10.37 8.24
CA LYS A 155 17.89 -9.82 6.92
C LYS A 155 17.75 -10.86 5.83
N LYS A 156 18.14 -12.11 6.11
CA LYS A 156 18.01 -13.22 5.16
C LYS A 156 16.55 -13.47 4.77
N ILE A 157 15.62 -13.48 5.74
CA ILE A 157 14.17 -13.61 5.45
C ILE A 157 13.70 -12.52 4.48
N ALA A 158 14.06 -11.26 4.72
CA ALA A 158 13.70 -10.16 3.83
C ALA A 158 14.32 -10.30 2.42
N LEU A 159 15.60 -10.70 2.35
CA LEU A 159 16.30 -10.91 1.08
C LEU A 159 15.70 -12.05 0.27
N ASP A 160 15.37 -13.16 0.92
CA ASP A 160 14.78 -14.32 0.25
C ASP A 160 13.36 -13.98 -0.26
N ALA A 161 12.57 -13.22 0.53
CA ALA A 161 11.27 -12.71 0.09
C ALA A 161 11.38 -11.77 -1.11
N ALA A 162 12.33 -10.83 -1.09
CA ALA A 162 12.59 -9.93 -2.21
C ALA A 162 12.97 -10.70 -3.50
N LYS A 163 13.86 -11.68 -3.39
CA LYS A 163 14.23 -12.56 -4.51
C LYS A 163 13.03 -13.35 -5.02
N LYS A 164 12.19 -13.86 -4.11
CA LYS A 164 10.99 -14.59 -4.48
C LYS A 164 9.99 -13.70 -5.22
N CYS A 165 9.71 -12.50 -4.71
CA CYS A 165 8.86 -11.53 -5.40
C CYS A 165 9.41 -11.20 -6.79
N LYS A 166 10.71 -10.92 -6.90
CA LYS A 166 11.38 -10.64 -8.16
C LYS A 166 11.28 -11.79 -9.16
N SER A 167 11.38 -13.04 -8.69
CA SER A 167 11.26 -14.22 -9.55
C SER A 167 9.84 -14.42 -10.10
N LEU A 168 8.83 -13.80 -9.50
CA LEU A 168 7.42 -13.92 -9.90
C LEU A 168 6.91 -12.70 -10.69
N GLU A 169 7.72 -11.65 -10.85
CA GLU A 169 7.31 -10.44 -11.59
C GLU A 169 6.82 -10.74 -13.01
N HIS A 170 7.40 -11.75 -13.68
CA HIS A 170 6.99 -12.15 -15.03
C HIS A 170 5.55 -12.71 -15.10
N MET A 171 4.92 -13.02 -13.98
CA MET A 171 3.51 -13.47 -13.91
C MET A 171 2.53 -12.28 -14.00
N LEU A 172 3.02 -11.06 -13.84
CA LEU A 172 2.25 -9.83 -13.88
C LEU A 172 2.60 -9.04 -15.15
N PRO A 173 1.68 -8.27 -15.72
CA PRO A 173 1.93 -7.47 -16.92
C PRO A 173 2.93 -6.34 -16.69
#